data_dd420fed27b5ba6e7b37612d672135ef
#
_entry.id   dd420fed27b5ba6e7b37612d672135ef
#
_cell.length_a   1.000
_cell.length_b   1.000
_cell.length_c   1.000
_cell.angle_alpha   90.00
_cell.angle_beta   90.00
_cell.angle_gamma   90.00
#
_symmetry.space_group_name_H-M   'P 1'
#
loop_
_entity.id
_entity.type
_entity.pdbx_description
1 polymer ?
#
loop_
_entity_poly.entity_id
_entity_poly.type
_entity_poly.pdbx_seq_one_letter_code
_entity_poly.pdbx_strand_id
1 'polypeptide(L)'
;MNGPFTYDDLSALMKSSAGITADPKELENGAESAFADLGLDSLGLMAVVGEIEHSYGTPLGPDAERTKTPREFIDLVNSQITSGV
;
A
#
# COMPACT_ATOMS: atom_id res chain seq x y z
N MET A 1 8.19 5.28 8.81
CA MET A 1 7.96 6.01 7.54
C MET A 1 7.54 7.42 7.83
N ASN A 2 8.08 8.35 7.09
CA ASN A 2 7.78 9.77 7.22
C ASN A 2 7.46 10.34 5.84
N GLY A 3 6.61 11.38 5.81
CA GLY A 3 6.22 12.04 4.57
C GLY A 3 5.24 11.22 3.75
N PRO A 4 5.05 11.57 2.46
CA PRO A 4 4.09 10.87 1.61
C PRO A 4 4.44 9.41 1.41
N PHE A 5 3.41 8.58 1.29
CA PHE A 5 3.58 7.17 0.99
C PHE A 5 3.88 7.00 -0.51
N THR A 6 4.95 6.30 -0.84
CA THR A 6 5.42 6.17 -2.21
C THR A 6 5.39 4.72 -2.70
N TYR A 7 5.67 4.52 -4.00
CA TYR A 7 5.82 3.17 -4.54
C TYR A 7 7.01 2.44 -3.92
N ASP A 8 8.07 3.16 -3.53
CA ASP A 8 9.20 2.58 -2.81
C ASP A 8 8.74 2.02 -1.47
N ASP A 9 7.92 2.77 -0.75
CA ASP A 9 7.38 2.34 0.53
C ASP A 9 6.47 1.12 0.36
N LEU A 10 5.61 1.14 -0.66
CA LEU A 10 4.72 0.02 -0.95
C LEU A 10 5.53 -1.24 -1.28
N SER A 11 6.55 -1.11 -2.11
CA SER A 11 7.42 -2.23 -2.47
C SER A 11 8.08 -2.84 -1.23
N ALA A 12 8.60 -1.99 -0.34
CA ALA A 12 9.24 -2.45 0.89
C ALA A 12 8.26 -3.19 1.80
N LEU A 13 7.03 -2.69 1.92
CA LEU A 13 6.01 -3.32 2.76
C LEU A 13 5.48 -4.61 2.15
N MET A 14 5.33 -4.68 0.83
CA MET A 14 4.93 -5.91 0.17
C MET A 14 5.94 -7.01 0.45
N LYS A 15 7.21 -6.67 0.46
CA LYS A 15 8.26 -7.63 0.76
C LYS A 15 8.26 -8.03 2.23
N SER A 16 8.23 -7.07 3.14
CA SER A 16 8.34 -7.34 4.57
C SER A 16 7.08 -7.91 5.19
N SER A 17 5.91 -7.46 4.74
CA SER A 17 4.63 -7.85 5.35
C SER A 17 3.91 -8.95 4.60
N ALA A 18 4.07 -9.03 3.28
CA ALA A 18 3.38 -10.02 2.45
C ALA A 18 4.31 -11.03 1.78
N GLY A 19 5.62 -10.82 1.90
CA GLY A 19 6.60 -11.73 1.30
C GLY A 19 6.67 -11.67 -0.22
N ILE A 20 6.22 -10.57 -0.80
CA ILE A 20 6.18 -10.39 -2.25
C ILE A 20 7.25 -9.41 -2.68
N THR A 21 8.09 -9.81 -3.63
CA THR A 21 9.11 -8.94 -4.20
C THR A 21 8.56 -8.24 -5.43
N ALA A 22 8.46 -6.92 -5.38
CA ALA A 22 8.01 -6.12 -6.51
C ALA A 22 8.89 -4.88 -6.60
N ASP A 23 9.39 -4.59 -7.80
CA ASP A 23 10.22 -3.43 -8.03
C ASP A 23 9.35 -2.16 -7.98
N PRO A 24 9.79 -1.08 -7.30
CA PRO A 24 9.01 0.16 -7.27
C PRO A 24 8.66 0.70 -8.66
N LYS A 25 9.56 0.55 -9.62
CA LYS A 25 9.29 1.00 -11.00
C LYS A 25 8.22 0.15 -11.67
N GLU A 26 8.20 -1.15 -11.38
CA GLU A 26 7.16 -2.03 -11.90
C GLU A 26 5.81 -1.67 -11.31
N LEU A 27 5.76 -1.33 -10.03
CA LEU A 27 4.54 -0.89 -9.38
C LEU A 27 4.03 0.43 -9.98
N GLU A 28 4.93 1.36 -10.24
CA GLU A 28 4.57 2.65 -10.83
C GLU A 28 4.08 2.49 -12.27
N ASN A 29 4.80 1.70 -13.07
CA ASN A 29 4.42 1.45 -14.46
C ASN A 29 3.12 0.64 -14.57
N GLY A 30 2.89 -0.26 -13.64
CA GLY A 30 1.67 -1.06 -13.56
C GLY A 30 0.70 -0.56 -12.51
N ALA A 31 0.68 0.74 -12.23
CA ALA A 31 -0.14 1.32 -11.16
C ALA A 31 -1.63 1.08 -11.33
N GLU A 32 -2.08 0.86 -12.56
CA GLU A 32 -3.49 0.55 -12.85
C GLU A 32 -3.75 -0.97 -12.91
N SER A 33 -2.72 -1.79 -12.75
CA SER A 33 -2.88 -3.24 -12.73
C SER A 33 -3.42 -3.69 -11.37
N ALA A 34 -4.22 -4.74 -11.37
CA ALA A 34 -4.78 -5.24 -10.11
C ALA A 34 -3.68 -5.84 -9.22
N PHE A 35 -3.83 -5.68 -7.92
CA PHE A 35 -2.92 -6.30 -6.96
C PHE A 35 -2.84 -7.82 -7.16
N ALA A 36 -3.96 -8.45 -7.53
CA ALA A 36 -3.99 -9.88 -7.78
C ALA A 36 -3.01 -10.28 -8.90
N ASP A 37 -2.84 -9.44 -9.90
CA ASP A 37 -1.88 -9.67 -11.00
C ASP A 37 -0.44 -9.57 -10.51
N LEU A 38 -0.22 -8.87 -9.41
CA LEU A 38 1.10 -8.72 -8.80
C LEU A 38 1.36 -9.78 -7.74
N GLY A 39 0.39 -10.67 -7.50
CA GLY A 39 0.51 -11.72 -6.53
C GLY A 39 0.11 -11.33 -5.10
N LEU A 40 -0.44 -10.15 -4.91
CA LEU A 40 -0.87 -9.69 -3.60
C LEU A 40 -2.34 -10.03 -3.40
N ASP A 41 -2.63 -10.92 -2.44
CA ASP A 41 -3.99 -11.30 -2.08
C ASP A 41 -4.53 -10.41 -0.96
N SER A 42 -5.78 -10.66 -0.54
CA SER A 42 -6.42 -9.85 0.50
C SER A 42 -5.70 -9.96 1.85
N LEU A 43 -5.17 -11.13 2.18
CA LEU A 43 -4.42 -11.29 3.44
C LEU A 43 -3.13 -10.48 3.41
N GLY A 44 -2.43 -10.52 2.28
CA GLY A 44 -1.22 -9.72 2.11
C GLY A 44 -1.51 -8.23 2.17
N LEU A 45 -2.60 -7.80 1.54
CA LEU A 45 -3.00 -6.40 1.57
C LEU A 45 -3.35 -5.96 3.00
N MET A 46 -4.05 -6.80 3.75
CA MET A 46 -4.37 -6.51 5.16
C MET A 46 -3.10 -6.36 6.00
N ALA A 47 -2.09 -7.19 5.75
CA ALA A 47 -0.82 -7.09 6.45
C ALA A 47 -0.11 -5.76 6.14
N VAL A 48 -0.12 -5.35 4.88
CA VAL A 48 0.44 -4.07 4.46
C VAL A 48 -0.31 -2.91 5.12
N VAL A 49 -1.64 -2.95 5.11
CA VAL A 49 -2.48 -1.92 5.74
C VAL A 49 -2.15 -1.82 7.23
N GLY A 50 -2.08 -2.94 7.93
CA GLY A 50 -1.77 -2.96 9.35
C GLY A 50 -0.43 -2.33 9.67
N GLU A 51 0.56 -2.60 8.84
CA GLU A 51 1.90 -2.03 9.04
C GLU A 51 1.90 -0.51 8.81
N ILE A 52 1.17 -0.04 7.82
CA ILE A 52 1.05 1.39 7.55
C ILE A 52 0.36 2.08 8.73
N GLU A 53 -0.73 1.52 9.22
CA GLU A 53 -1.45 2.08 10.35
C GLU A 53 -0.54 2.17 11.59
N HIS A 54 0.27 1.15 11.79
CA HIS A 54 1.22 1.12 12.89
C HIS A 54 2.32 2.17 12.72
N SER A 55 2.89 2.26 11.53
CA SER A 55 4.02 3.16 11.26
C SER A 55 3.64 4.64 11.29
N TYR A 56 2.46 4.98 10.80
CA TYR A 56 1.98 6.36 10.78
C TYR A 56 1.11 6.72 11.97
N GLY A 57 0.67 5.72 12.72
CA GLY A 57 -0.21 5.94 13.87
C GLY A 57 -1.59 6.47 13.46
N THR A 58 -2.03 6.17 12.24
CA THR A 58 -3.29 6.66 11.68
C THR A 58 -4.07 5.50 11.10
N PRO A 59 -5.35 5.31 11.51
CA PRO A 59 -6.16 4.26 10.91
C PRO A 59 -6.51 4.61 9.46
N LEU A 60 -6.42 3.62 8.58
CA LEU A 60 -6.74 3.80 7.16
C LEU A 60 -8.22 3.52 6.86
N GLY A 61 -8.87 2.78 7.73
CA GLY A 61 -10.26 2.41 7.54
C GLY A 61 -10.44 1.24 6.57
N PRO A 62 -11.68 0.76 6.40
CA PRO A 62 -11.95 -0.43 5.58
C PRO A 62 -11.74 -0.21 4.08
N ASP A 63 -11.76 1.03 3.62
CA ASP A 63 -11.59 1.33 2.20
C ASP A 63 -10.20 0.94 1.68
N ALA A 64 -9.19 1.00 2.54
CA ALA A 64 -7.83 0.62 2.16
C ALA A 64 -7.75 -0.83 1.71
N GLU A 65 -8.53 -1.71 2.35
CA GLU A 65 -8.55 -3.13 2.02
C GLU A 65 -9.38 -3.43 0.78
N ARG A 66 -10.13 -2.45 0.29
CA ARG A 66 -10.98 -2.58 -0.90
C ARG A 66 -10.32 -2.07 -2.15
N THR A 67 -9.18 -1.40 -2.03
CA THR A 67 -8.44 -0.92 -3.20
C THR A 67 -7.96 -2.11 -4.02
N LYS A 68 -7.97 -1.97 -5.33
CA LYS A 68 -7.63 -3.05 -6.25
C LYS A 68 -6.32 -2.84 -6.99
N THR A 69 -5.87 -1.60 -7.05
CA THR A 69 -4.64 -1.24 -7.78
C THR A 69 -3.67 -0.49 -6.89
N PRO A 70 -2.37 -0.54 -7.19
CA PRO A 70 -1.38 0.23 -6.43
C PRO A 70 -1.68 1.72 -6.40
N ARG A 71 -2.16 2.28 -7.50
CA ARG A 71 -2.48 3.70 -7.57
C ARG A 71 -3.60 4.08 -6.60
N GLU A 72 -4.70 3.31 -6.62
CA GLU A 72 -5.81 3.54 -5.70
C GLU A 72 -5.33 3.47 -4.25
N PHE A 73 -4.50 2.49 -3.96
CA PHE A 73 -4.00 2.27 -2.61
C PHE A 73 -3.14 3.44 -2.15
N ILE A 74 -2.19 3.86 -2.99
CA ILE A 74 -1.29 4.96 -2.65
C ILE A 74 -2.06 6.27 -2.48
N ASP A 75 -3.02 6.54 -3.39
CA ASP A 75 -3.85 7.74 -3.29
C ASP A 75 -4.66 7.75 -2.00
N LEU A 76 -5.25 6.61 -1.65
CA LEU A 76 -6.02 6.50 -0.41
C LEU A 76 -5.15 6.70 0.83
N VAL A 77 -4.00 6.03 0.87
CA VAL A 77 -3.09 6.16 2.02
C VAL A 77 -2.65 7.60 2.20
N ASN A 78 -2.24 8.24 1.12
CA ASN A 78 -1.80 9.64 1.20
C ASN A 78 -2.92 10.58 1.63
N SER A 79 -4.14 10.32 1.19
CA SER A 79 -5.30 11.07 1.61
C SER A 79 -5.52 10.98 3.13
N GLN A 80 -5.37 9.79 3.68
CA GLN A 80 -5.59 9.54 5.11
C GLN A 80 -4.47 10.11 5.98
N ILE A 81 -3.22 9.90 5.60
CA ILE A 81 -2.10 10.38 6.42
C ILE A 81 -1.96 11.90 6.35
N THR A 82 -2.35 12.51 5.24
CA THR A 82 -2.32 13.97 5.09
C THR A 82 -3.48 14.62 5.85
N SER A 83 -4.66 14.01 5.79
CA SER A 83 -5.86 14.53 6.45
C SER A 83 -5.79 14.43 7.98
N GLY A 84 -4.96 13.54 8.48
CA GLY A 84 -4.81 13.32 9.92
C GLY A 84 -3.94 14.36 10.63
N VAL A 85 -3.45 15.35 9.91
CA VAL A 85 -2.56 16.38 10.47
C VAL A 85 -3.32 17.56 11.05
#